data_0bc72e5e8b854deaac11efdc6fe5aa26
#
_entry.id   0bc72e5e8b854deaac11efdc6fe5aa26
#
_cell.length_a   1.000
_cell.length_b   1.000
_cell.length_c   1.000
_cell.angle_alpha   90.00
_cell.angle_beta   90.00
_cell.angle_gamma   90.00
#
_symmetry.space_group_name_H-M   'P 1'
#
loop_
_entity.id
_entity.type
_entity.pdbx_description
1 polymer ?
#
loop_
_entity_poly.entity_id
_entity_poly.type
_entity_poly.pdbx_seq_one_letter_code
_entity_poly.pdbx_strand_id
1 'polypeptide(L)'
;MVTELLKKYIWLVQTFIRAGEAGLSLDEICHKWENRFDSPYSRRTFNNHREAVEEVFGIRIECNRSTNRYFIGYSEDIADENAETAWLINTFTVNNMLSLGKERLSGRISVEDIPSGHRHLTSIMEAMTENHEISISYQKYTSRETSSYTLRPYALKEFAKRWYIVAYCIE
;
A
#
# COMPACT_ATOMS: atom_id res chain seq x y z
N MET A 1 4.07 -13.54 13.75
CA MET A 1 4.39 -14.41 12.59
C MET A 1 3.89 -13.84 11.27
N VAL A 2 2.60 -13.55 11.08
CA VAL A 2 2.05 -12.97 9.82
C VAL A 2 2.70 -11.62 9.47
N THR A 3 2.88 -10.74 10.45
CA THR A 3 3.47 -9.41 10.26
C THR A 3 4.91 -9.45 9.73
N GLU A 4 5.74 -10.41 10.14
CA GLU A 4 7.11 -10.55 9.66
C GLU A 4 7.16 -11.07 8.22
N LEU A 5 6.26 -11.98 7.85
CA LEU A 5 6.17 -12.49 6.49
C LEU A 5 5.72 -11.38 5.51
N LEU A 6 4.72 -10.59 5.90
CA LEU A 6 4.25 -9.45 5.12
C LEU A 6 5.37 -8.40 4.90
N LYS A 7 6.19 -8.11 5.92
CA LYS A 7 7.37 -7.23 5.78
C LYS A 7 8.36 -7.76 4.72
N LYS A 8 8.54 -9.07 4.65
CA LYS A 8 9.40 -9.73 3.67
C LYS A 8 8.86 -9.58 2.25
N TYR A 9 7.56 -9.74 2.05
CA TYR A 9 6.92 -9.53 0.74
C TYR A 9 7.01 -8.08 0.30
N ILE A 10 6.70 -7.14 1.18
CA ILE A 10 6.83 -5.71 0.91
C ILE A 10 8.26 -5.35 0.53
N TRP A 11 9.26 -5.86 1.28
CA TRP A 11 10.66 -5.64 0.97
C TRP A 11 11.04 -6.18 -0.42
N LEU A 12 10.54 -7.36 -0.79
CA LEU A 12 10.78 -7.96 -2.09
C LEU A 12 10.24 -7.07 -3.22
N VAL A 13 8.98 -6.65 -3.11
CA VAL A 13 8.35 -5.73 -4.07
C VAL A 13 9.14 -4.42 -4.18
N GLN A 14 9.49 -3.79 -3.07
CA GLN A 14 10.28 -2.55 -3.06
C GLN A 14 11.65 -2.72 -3.71
N THR A 15 12.27 -3.89 -3.53
CA THR A 15 13.58 -4.19 -4.11
C THR A 15 13.50 -4.24 -5.63
N PHE A 16 12.42 -4.81 -6.18
CA PHE A 16 12.19 -4.83 -7.63
C PHE A 16 11.77 -3.47 -8.19
N ILE A 17 10.92 -2.72 -7.48
CA ILE A 17 10.56 -1.35 -7.88
C ILE A 17 11.82 -0.48 -8.03
N ARG A 18 12.77 -0.58 -7.09
CA ARG A 18 14.04 0.16 -7.16
C ARG A 18 14.96 -0.31 -8.27
N ALA A 19 14.89 -1.58 -8.64
CA ALA A 19 15.68 -2.13 -9.74
C ALA A 19 15.13 -1.71 -11.12
N GLY A 20 13.83 -1.37 -11.19
CA GLY A 20 13.17 -0.95 -12.41
C GLY A 20 13.23 -2.03 -13.50
N GLU A 21 13.24 -1.60 -14.75
CA GLU A 21 13.28 -2.47 -15.93
C GLU A 21 14.58 -3.28 -16.04
N ALA A 22 15.69 -2.80 -15.47
CA ALA A 22 16.94 -3.54 -15.46
C ALA A 22 16.83 -4.88 -14.70
N GLY A 23 15.89 -4.97 -13.76
CA GLY A 23 15.64 -6.15 -12.95
C GLY A 23 16.85 -6.60 -12.13
N LEU A 24 16.72 -7.75 -11.49
CA LEU A 24 17.76 -8.35 -10.64
C LEU A 24 17.95 -9.83 -10.98
N SER A 25 19.21 -10.29 -10.95
CA SER A 25 19.50 -11.73 -10.97
C SER A 25 19.14 -12.40 -9.66
N LEU A 26 19.00 -13.71 -9.64
CA LEU A 26 18.72 -14.45 -8.42
C LEU A 26 19.81 -14.24 -7.36
N ASP A 27 21.07 -14.20 -7.78
CA ASP A 27 22.21 -14.02 -6.86
C ASP A 27 22.19 -12.62 -6.22
N GLU A 28 21.87 -11.58 -7.01
CA GLU A 28 21.70 -10.22 -6.49
C GLU A 28 20.55 -10.12 -5.46
N ILE A 29 19.45 -10.84 -5.73
CA ILE A 29 18.31 -10.90 -4.81
C ILE A 29 18.71 -11.61 -3.51
N CYS A 30 19.36 -12.78 -3.61
CA CYS A 30 19.82 -13.55 -2.46
C CYS A 30 20.78 -12.71 -1.59
N HIS A 31 21.77 -12.08 -2.20
CA HIS A 31 22.74 -11.24 -1.49
C HIS A 31 22.07 -10.05 -0.78
N LYS A 32 21.13 -9.37 -1.46
CA LYS A 32 20.35 -8.27 -0.84
C LYS A 32 19.49 -8.76 0.33
N TRP A 33 18.92 -9.95 0.22
CA TRP A 33 18.13 -10.56 1.28
C TRP A 33 18.97 -10.90 2.50
N GLU A 34 20.10 -11.58 2.30
CA GLU A 34 21.03 -11.96 3.37
C GLU A 34 21.50 -10.73 4.13
N ASN A 35 21.88 -9.67 3.42
CA ASN A 35 22.27 -8.40 4.03
C ASN A 35 21.13 -7.73 4.82
N ARG A 36 19.88 -8.00 4.49
CA ARG A 36 18.72 -7.35 5.13
C ARG A 36 18.16 -8.13 6.31
N PHE A 37 18.12 -9.46 6.18
CA PHE A 37 17.42 -10.34 7.12
C PHE A 37 18.36 -11.29 7.88
N ASP A 38 19.65 -11.25 7.58
CA ASP A 38 20.68 -12.12 8.18
C ASP A 38 20.30 -13.61 8.13
N SER A 39 19.75 -14.02 7.00
CA SER A 39 19.25 -15.38 6.77
C SER A 39 19.44 -15.80 5.31
N PRO A 40 19.78 -17.08 5.07
CA PRO A 40 19.96 -17.58 3.70
C PRO A 40 18.66 -17.52 2.91
N TYR A 41 18.77 -17.23 1.61
CA TYR A 41 17.63 -17.11 0.72
C TYR A 41 17.76 -18.08 -0.46
N SER A 42 17.03 -19.17 -0.40
CA SER A 42 17.08 -20.19 -1.47
C SER A 42 16.20 -19.82 -2.66
N ARG A 43 16.52 -20.35 -3.83
CA ARG A 43 15.67 -20.24 -5.03
C ARG A 43 14.23 -20.69 -4.78
N ARG A 44 14.05 -21.77 -4.00
CA ARG A 44 12.73 -22.27 -3.63
C ARG A 44 11.96 -21.25 -2.80
N THR A 45 12.61 -20.65 -1.79
CA THR A 45 12.00 -19.62 -0.95
C THR A 45 11.64 -18.39 -1.75
N PHE A 46 12.51 -17.97 -2.68
CA PHE A 46 12.24 -16.88 -3.60
C PHE A 46 11.01 -17.14 -4.47
N ASN A 47 10.89 -18.32 -5.07
CA ASN A 47 9.72 -18.66 -5.89
C ASN A 47 8.43 -18.66 -5.08
N ASN A 48 8.44 -19.23 -3.86
CA ASN A 48 7.27 -19.20 -2.97
C ASN A 48 6.87 -17.76 -2.60
N HIS A 49 7.85 -16.90 -2.33
CA HIS A 49 7.57 -15.49 -2.01
C HIS A 49 7.07 -14.74 -3.24
N ARG A 50 7.55 -15.05 -4.42
CA ARG A 50 7.08 -14.47 -5.69
C ARG A 50 5.62 -14.80 -5.95
N GLU A 51 5.24 -16.06 -5.77
CA GLU A 51 3.85 -16.54 -5.90
C GLU A 51 2.93 -15.86 -4.86
N ALA A 52 3.40 -15.78 -3.62
CA ALA A 52 2.64 -15.10 -2.56
C ALA A 52 2.51 -13.59 -2.79
N VAL A 53 3.51 -12.93 -3.38
CA VAL A 53 3.43 -11.52 -3.78
C VAL A 53 2.38 -11.31 -4.87
N GLU A 54 2.32 -12.22 -5.86
CA GLU A 54 1.29 -12.18 -6.89
C GLU A 54 -0.11 -12.39 -6.31
N GLU A 55 -0.26 -13.35 -5.39
CA GLU A 55 -1.54 -13.64 -4.73
C GLU A 55 -2.02 -12.48 -3.82
N VAL A 56 -1.12 -11.90 -3.02
CA VAL A 56 -1.48 -10.89 -2.02
C VAL A 56 -1.62 -9.49 -2.61
N PHE A 57 -0.77 -9.14 -3.58
CA PHE A 57 -0.68 -7.78 -4.12
C PHE A 57 -1.10 -7.67 -5.59
N GLY A 58 -1.37 -8.78 -6.27
CA GLY A 58 -1.63 -8.78 -7.71
C GLY A 58 -0.40 -8.39 -8.55
N ILE A 59 0.80 -8.40 -7.97
CA ILE A 59 2.03 -7.98 -8.62
C ILE A 59 2.79 -9.19 -9.13
N ARG A 60 2.98 -9.26 -10.43
CA ARG A 60 3.73 -10.33 -11.06
C ARG A 60 5.22 -9.97 -11.20
N ILE A 61 6.08 -10.79 -10.60
CA ILE A 61 7.53 -10.72 -10.80
C ILE A 61 7.88 -11.71 -11.92
N GLU A 62 8.23 -11.20 -13.08
CA GLU A 62 8.56 -11.97 -14.27
C GLU A 62 10.06 -12.27 -14.38
N CYS A 63 10.41 -13.26 -15.19
CA CYS A 63 11.79 -13.59 -15.48
C CYS A 63 12.06 -13.43 -16.97
N ASN A 64 12.98 -12.54 -17.32
CA ASN A 64 13.52 -12.48 -18.66
C ASN A 64 14.48 -13.66 -18.87
N ARG A 65 14.06 -14.62 -19.68
CA ARG A 65 14.81 -15.87 -19.92
C ARG A 65 16.15 -15.65 -20.64
N SER A 66 16.27 -14.58 -21.43
CA SER A 66 17.50 -14.28 -22.17
C SER A 66 18.59 -13.70 -21.28
N THR A 67 18.22 -12.89 -20.29
CA THR A 67 19.14 -12.24 -19.35
C THR A 67 19.18 -12.91 -17.99
N ASN A 68 18.25 -13.83 -17.71
CA ASN A 68 18.07 -14.50 -16.43
C ASN A 68 17.84 -13.53 -15.26
N ARG A 69 17.17 -12.39 -15.57
CA ARG A 69 16.86 -11.34 -14.59
C ARG A 69 15.37 -11.29 -14.32
N TYR A 70 15.03 -11.05 -13.07
CA TYR A 70 13.66 -10.90 -12.60
C TYR A 70 13.33 -9.41 -12.51
N PHE A 71 12.11 -9.04 -12.87
CA PHE A 71 11.61 -7.68 -12.86
C PHE A 71 10.10 -7.66 -12.63
N ILE A 72 9.56 -6.53 -12.20
CA ILE A 72 8.12 -6.31 -12.20
C ILE A 72 7.78 -5.76 -13.59
N GLY A 73 6.98 -6.51 -14.35
CA GLY A 73 6.48 -6.06 -15.64
C GLY A 73 5.55 -4.86 -15.45
N TYR A 74 6.03 -3.69 -15.82
CA TYR A 74 5.16 -2.53 -16.00
C TYR A 74 4.60 -2.62 -17.42
N SER A 75 3.48 -3.31 -17.61
CA SER A 75 2.70 -3.05 -18.81
C SER A 75 1.96 -1.74 -18.59
N GLU A 76 1.86 -0.92 -19.63
CA GLU A 76 1.04 0.31 -19.59
C GLU A 76 -0.41 -0.03 -19.21
N ASP A 77 -0.86 -1.26 -19.48
CA ASP A 77 -2.13 -1.82 -19.05
C ASP A 77 -2.28 -1.99 -17.52
N ILE A 78 -1.18 -2.17 -16.77
CA ILE A 78 -1.21 -2.28 -15.29
C ILE A 78 -1.46 -0.91 -14.64
N ALA A 79 -1.09 0.18 -15.31
CA ALA A 79 -1.27 1.53 -14.76
C ALA A 79 -2.77 1.88 -14.60
N ASP A 80 -3.65 1.37 -15.45
CA ASP A 80 -5.09 1.64 -15.38
C ASP A 80 -5.85 0.59 -14.57
N GLU A 81 -5.49 -0.70 -14.65
CA GLU A 81 -6.19 -1.78 -13.90
C GLU A 81 -5.73 -1.93 -12.44
N ASN A 82 -4.54 -1.41 -12.08
CA ASN A 82 -3.95 -1.56 -10.75
C ASN A 82 -3.56 -0.24 -10.06
N ALA A 83 -4.20 0.86 -10.39
CA ALA A 83 -3.98 2.15 -9.71
C ALA A 83 -4.15 2.02 -8.18
N GLU A 84 -5.08 1.19 -7.73
CA GLU A 84 -5.32 0.89 -6.32
C GLU A 84 -4.17 0.10 -5.69
N THR A 85 -3.64 -0.90 -6.39
CA THR A 85 -2.50 -1.70 -5.93
C THR A 85 -1.22 -0.87 -5.91
N ALA A 86 -0.97 -0.04 -6.93
CA ALA A 86 0.16 0.88 -6.97
C ALA A 86 0.08 1.92 -5.83
N TRP A 87 -1.11 2.43 -5.56
CA TRP A 87 -1.37 3.34 -4.44
C TRP A 87 -1.10 2.66 -3.08
N LEU A 88 -1.59 1.42 -2.88
CA LEU A 88 -1.33 0.64 -1.67
C LEU A 88 0.17 0.44 -1.45
N ILE A 89 0.90 0.02 -2.48
CA ILE A 89 2.34 -0.21 -2.41
C ILE A 89 3.09 1.09 -2.09
N ASN A 90 2.74 2.19 -2.75
CA ASN A 90 3.33 3.48 -2.47
C ASN A 90 3.07 3.91 -1.03
N THR A 91 1.86 3.74 -0.54
CA THR A 91 1.47 4.06 0.84
C THR A 91 2.24 3.21 1.85
N PHE A 92 2.35 1.90 1.63
CA PHE A 92 3.16 1.00 2.47
C PHE A 92 4.65 1.34 2.39
N THR A 93 5.16 1.68 1.21
CA THR A 93 6.56 2.07 1.00
C THR A 93 6.89 3.32 1.78
N VAL A 94 6.08 4.35 1.67
CA VAL A 94 6.27 5.63 2.39
C VAL A 94 6.19 5.38 3.90
N ASN A 95 5.19 4.66 4.39
CA ASN A 95 5.04 4.37 5.82
C ASN A 95 6.21 3.55 6.38
N ASN A 96 6.72 2.54 5.65
CA ASN A 96 7.90 1.78 6.07
C ASN A 96 9.16 2.64 6.06
N MET A 97 9.37 3.47 5.05
CA MET A 97 10.51 4.41 5.02
C MET A 97 10.45 5.40 6.16
N LEU A 98 9.28 5.91 6.50
CA LEU A 98 9.07 6.83 7.61
C LEU A 98 9.30 6.15 8.97
N SER A 99 8.87 4.90 9.13
CA SER A 99 9.12 4.12 10.36
C SER A 99 10.61 3.84 10.57
N LEU A 100 11.32 3.42 9.51
CA LEU A 100 12.76 3.21 9.55
C LEU A 100 13.54 4.54 9.71
N GLY A 101 13.02 5.62 9.13
CA GLY A 101 13.59 6.96 9.25
C GLY A 101 13.42 7.55 10.64
N LYS A 102 12.33 7.27 11.35
CA LYS A 102 12.10 7.74 12.73
C LYS A 102 13.17 7.25 13.70
N GLU A 103 13.67 6.02 13.52
CA GLU A 103 14.72 5.49 14.39
C GLU A 103 16.12 6.07 14.09
N ARG A 104 16.44 6.31 12.81
CA ARG A 104 17.80 6.73 12.39
C ARG A 104 17.93 8.22 12.10
N LEU A 105 16.83 8.90 11.80
CA LEU A 105 16.77 10.28 11.35
C LEU A 105 15.79 11.11 12.20
N SER A 106 15.64 10.76 13.48
CA SER A 106 14.76 11.50 14.37
C SER A 106 15.17 12.98 14.42
N GLY A 107 14.21 13.87 14.19
CA GLY A 107 14.46 15.31 14.07
C GLY A 107 14.83 15.82 12.67
N ARG A 108 15.09 14.95 11.69
CA ARG A 108 15.36 15.34 10.29
C ARG A 108 14.20 15.07 9.34
N ILE A 109 13.25 14.22 9.74
CA ILE A 109 12.04 13.92 8.99
C ILE A 109 10.86 14.33 9.86
N SER A 110 10.16 15.37 9.44
CA SER A 110 8.87 15.76 10.00
C SER A 110 7.76 15.27 9.08
N VAL A 111 6.84 14.50 9.62
CA VAL A 111 5.63 14.06 8.93
C VAL A 111 4.47 14.80 9.53
N GLU A 112 3.71 15.47 8.70
CA GLU A 112 2.49 16.13 9.14
C GLU A 112 1.49 15.06 9.58
N ASP A 113 1.04 15.13 10.83
CA ASP A 113 -0.01 14.26 11.36
C ASP A 113 -1.37 14.82 10.93
N ILE A 114 -1.77 14.45 9.71
CA ILE A 114 -3.07 14.82 9.17
C ILE A 114 -4.07 13.72 9.59
N PRO A 115 -5.15 14.07 10.31
CA PRO A 115 -6.24 13.14 10.58
C PRO A 115 -6.85 12.71 9.23
N SER A 116 -6.41 11.57 8.71
CA SER A 116 -6.78 11.12 7.37
C SER A 116 -8.14 10.43 7.30
N GLY A 117 -8.74 10.13 8.45
CA GLY A 117 -10.04 9.44 8.49
C GLY A 117 -9.99 7.96 8.07
N HIS A 118 -8.82 7.37 7.89
CA HIS A 118 -8.64 5.98 7.43
C HIS A 118 -9.46 4.96 8.23
N ARG A 119 -9.64 5.19 9.53
CA ARG A 119 -10.42 4.31 10.41
C ARG A 119 -11.89 4.15 9.99
N HIS A 120 -12.41 5.06 9.19
CA HIS A 120 -13.80 5.04 8.73
C HIS A 120 -13.96 4.50 7.30
N LEU A 121 -12.85 4.37 6.55
CA LEU A 121 -12.90 3.98 5.14
C LEU A 121 -13.54 2.62 4.94
N THR A 122 -13.13 1.61 5.71
CA THR A 122 -13.65 0.24 5.58
C THR A 122 -15.16 0.22 5.74
N SER A 123 -15.68 0.82 6.81
CA SER A 123 -17.13 0.85 7.07
C SER A 123 -17.91 1.61 6.00
N ILE A 124 -17.33 2.68 5.43
CA ILE A 124 -17.96 3.43 4.35
C ILE A 124 -17.96 2.61 3.05
N MET A 125 -16.85 1.93 2.74
CA MET A 125 -16.74 1.08 1.55
C MET A 125 -17.70 -0.11 1.61
N GLU A 126 -17.82 -0.75 2.77
CA GLU A 126 -18.81 -1.81 3.03
C GLU A 126 -20.24 -1.30 2.79
N ALA A 127 -20.60 -0.15 3.36
CA ALA A 127 -21.90 0.46 3.17
C ALA A 127 -22.18 0.80 1.69
N MET A 128 -21.16 1.28 0.95
CA MET A 128 -21.28 1.52 -0.51
C MET A 128 -21.52 0.23 -1.28
N THR A 129 -20.81 -0.85 -0.95
CA THR A 129 -20.93 -2.15 -1.63
C THR A 129 -22.30 -2.77 -1.38
N GLU A 130 -22.83 -2.62 -0.18
CA GLU A 130 -24.13 -3.18 0.24
C GLU A 130 -25.30 -2.23 -0.02
N ASN A 131 -25.05 -1.03 -0.56
CA ASN A 131 -26.04 0.04 -0.75
C ASN A 131 -26.76 0.45 0.55
N HIS A 132 -26.02 0.44 1.65
CA HIS A 132 -26.53 0.86 2.96
C HIS A 132 -26.33 2.37 3.19
N GLU A 133 -27.21 2.93 4.01
CA GLU A 133 -27.07 4.28 4.55
C GLU A 133 -26.15 4.26 5.77
N ILE A 134 -25.44 5.37 5.99
CA ILE A 134 -24.55 5.56 7.13
C ILE A 134 -24.99 6.73 7.97
N SER A 135 -24.88 6.61 9.27
CA SER A 135 -25.04 7.73 10.19
C SER A 135 -23.69 8.27 10.58
N ILE A 136 -23.49 9.58 10.44
CA ILE A 136 -22.25 10.25 10.81
C ILE A 136 -22.50 11.32 11.87
N SER A 137 -21.53 11.49 12.76
CA SER A 137 -21.45 12.64 13.65
C SER A 137 -20.37 13.57 13.12
N TYR A 138 -20.75 14.78 12.75
CA TYR A 138 -19.87 15.75 12.12
C TYR A 138 -19.72 17.00 12.97
N GLN A 139 -18.48 17.42 13.19
CA GLN A 139 -18.16 18.66 13.86
C GLN A 139 -17.38 19.59 12.93
N LYS A 140 -17.87 20.79 12.71
CA LYS A 140 -17.16 21.83 11.95
C LYS A 140 -15.95 22.33 12.73
N TYR A 141 -14.85 22.65 12.04
CA TYR A 141 -13.66 23.25 12.66
C TYR A 141 -13.96 24.58 13.37
N THR A 142 -14.98 25.29 12.93
CA THR A 142 -15.37 26.60 13.43
C THR A 142 -16.43 26.54 14.53
N SER A 143 -16.95 25.37 14.85
CA SER A 143 -18.02 25.19 15.85
C SER A 143 -17.66 24.05 16.81
N ARG A 144 -18.09 24.19 18.05
CA ARG A 144 -18.03 23.11 19.05
C ARG A 144 -19.26 22.19 19.01
N GLU A 145 -20.25 22.54 18.19
CA GLU A 145 -21.47 21.75 18.05
C GLU A 145 -21.24 20.59 17.07
N THR A 146 -21.73 19.44 17.49
CA THR A 146 -21.73 18.22 16.67
C THR A 146 -23.11 18.04 16.05
N SER A 147 -23.18 17.86 14.75
CA SER A 147 -24.40 17.54 14.02
C SER A 147 -24.38 16.10 13.55
N SER A 148 -25.52 15.43 13.58
CA SER A 148 -25.68 14.07 13.07
C SER A 148 -26.39 14.13 11.73
N TYR A 149 -25.93 13.31 10.78
CA TYR A 149 -26.51 13.20 9.44
C TYR A 149 -26.67 11.75 9.04
N THR A 150 -27.72 11.44 8.32
CA THR A 150 -27.88 10.16 7.63
C THR A 150 -27.56 10.37 6.15
N LEU A 151 -26.59 9.61 5.67
CA LEU A 151 -26.02 9.79 4.33
C LEU A 151 -26.15 8.50 3.53
N ARG A 152 -26.43 8.65 2.23
CA ARG A 152 -26.25 7.58 1.23
C ARG A 152 -24.95 7.84 0.48
N PRO A 153 -23.88 7.05 0.72
CA PRO A 153 -22.58 7.28 0.12
C PRO A 153 -22.57 6.88 -1.37
N TYR A 154 -21.95 7.71 -2.22
CA TYR A 154 -21.78 7.44 -3.64
C TYR A 154 -20.33 7.30 -4.06
N ALA A 155 -19.42 8.09 -3.47
CA ALA A 155 -18.02 8.05 -3.82
C ALA A 155 -17.15 8.49 -2.66
N LEU A 156 -15.92 7.96 -2.64
CA LEU A 156 -14.82 8.41 -1.79
C LEU A 156 -13.75 9.06 -2.66
N LYS A 157 -13.22 10.19 -2.20
CA LYS A 157 -12.13 10.89 -2.89
C LYS A 157 -11.03 11.26 -1.91
N GLU A 158 -9.81 10.88 -2.23
CA GLU A 158 -8.63 11.42 -1.54
C GLU A 158 -8.20 12.73 -2.21
N PHE A 159 -7.99 13.76 -1.40
CA PHE A 159 -7.41 15.02 -1.84
C PHE A 159 -6.58 15.63 -0.71
N ALA A 160 -5.35 16.03 -1.01
CA ALA A 160 -4.40 16.61 -0.06
C ALA A 160 -4.26 15.78 1.24
N LYS A 161 -4.11 14.47 1.11
CA LYS A 161 -4.01 13.47 2.20
C LYS A 161 -5.23 13.40 3.13
N ARG A 162 -6.39 13.86 2.67
CA ARG A 162 -7.67 13.78 3.39
C ARG A 162 -8.68 13.05 2.53
N TRP A 163 -9.53 12.28 3.20
CA TRP A 163 -10.64 11.59 2.56
C TRP A 163 -11.91 12.40 2.63
N TYR A 164 -12.58 12.49 1.52
CA TYR A 164 -13.87 13.15 1.35
C TYR A 164 -14.89 12.12 0.89
N ILE A 165 -16.08 12.20 1.47
CA ILE A 165 -17.22 11.40 1.03
C ILE A 165 -18.15 12.28 0.20
N VAL A 166 -18.55 11.77 -0.95
CA VAL A 166 -19.64 12.32 -1.76
C VAL A 166 -20.86 11.49 -1.46
N ALA A 167 -21.89 12.12 -0.91
CA ALA A 167 -23.08 11.42 -0.45
C ALA A 167 -24.34 12.29 -0.60
N TYR A 168 -25.49 11.64 -0.71
CA TYR A 168 -26.78 12.29 -0.55
C TYR A 168 -27.13 12.35 0.92
N CYS A 169 -27.46 13.54 1.42
CA CYS A 169 -27.92 13.73 2.78
C CYS A 169 -29.43 13.46 2.82
N ILE A 170 -29.85 12.51 3.63
CA ILE A 170 -31.26 12.15 3.78
C ILE A 170 -31.92 13.05 4.83
N GLU A 171 -31.20 13.32 5.91
CA GLU A 171 -31.42 14.38 6.92
C GLU A 171 -30.39 14.28 8.03
#